data_295fab5095c0070eb9a2f21e5bd196c7
#
_entry.id   295fab5095c0070eb9a2f21e5bd196c7
#
_cell.length_a   1.000
_cell.length_b   1.000
_cell.length_c   1.000
_cell.angle_alpha   90.00
_cell.angle_beta   90.00
_cell.angle_gamma   90.00
#
_symmetry.space_group_name_H-M   'P 1'
#
loop_
_entity.id
_entity.type
_entity.pdbx_description
1 polymer ?
#
loop_
_entity_poly.entity_id
_entity_poly.type
_entity_poly.pdbx_seq_one_letter_code
_entity_poly.pdbx_strand_id
1 'polypeptide(L)'
;MTMPEEDANAVRALQSLANSNPSVRLRAALAVGTDPHARFVDGLIERCGVEPEFPVREALTWALTRHPSSLTVPKLVDELRSERAQARSQALHTLSKIGDRQAWPAITRALLTDADDEVARSAWRAALVLVPEGEEHALATVLATQLGRGEPATQLSLSRALVALGEVVMPILRAAMTDPDPRVSRHATATERLWRDPDAGFELAIGEATRIVALGATRQEE
;
A
#
# COMPACT_ATOMS: atom_id res chain seq x y z
N MET A 1 -17.82 -42.80 -8.41
CA MET A 1 -17.67 -42.20 -7.07
C MET A 1 -18.08 -40.72 -7.23
N THR A 2 -19.30 -40.40 -6.81
CA THR A 2 -19.85 -39.04 -6.93
C THR A 2 -19.14 -38.14 -5.92
N MET A 3 -18.58 -37.02 -6.38
CA MET A 3 -18.02 -36.00 -5.48
C MET A 3 -19.11 -35.51 -4.55
N PRO A 4 -18.80 -35.23 -3.26
CA PRO A 4 -19.73 -34.57 -2.35
C PRO A 4 -20.22 -33.25 -2.97
N GLU A 5 -21.47 -32.90 -2.75
CA GLU A 5 -22.10 -31.68 -3.34
C GLU A 5 -21.37 -30.39 -2.95
N GLU A 6 -20.78 -30.35 -1.75
CA GLU A 6 -19.92 -29.26 -1.25
C GLU A 6 -18.65 -29.08 -2.09
N ASP A 7 -18.01 -30.17 -2.52
CA ASP A 7 -16.80 -30.10 -3.36
C ASP A 7 -17.14 -29.61 -4.77
N ALA A 8 -18.31 -30.03 -5.31
CA ALA A 8 -18.77 -29.57 -6.61
C ALA A 8 -19.12 -28.06 -6.58
N ASN A 9 -19.66 -27.54 -5.49
CA ASN A 9 -19.95 -26.12 -5.29
C ASN A 9 -18.65 -25.31 -5.19
N ALA A 10 -17.65 -25.81 -4.47
CA ALA A 10 -16.36 -25.16 -4.33
C ALA A 10 -15.62 -25.06 -5.67
N VAL A 11 -15.60 -26.13 -6.46
CA VAL A 11 -15.01 -26.13 -7.81
C VAL A 11 -15.71 -25.10 -8.70
N ARG A 12 -17.03 -25.03 -8.67
CA ARG A 12 -17.80 -24.02 -9.43
C ARG A 12 -17.48 -22.58 -8.99
N ALA A 13 -17.31 -22.34 -7.70
CA ALA A 13 -16.93 -21.03 -7.18
C ALA A 13 -15.55 -20.60 -7.68
N LEU A 14 -14.54 -21.49 -7.61
CA LEU A 14 -13.19 -21.22 -8.13
C LEU A 14 -13.19 -20.99 -9.66
N GLN A 15 -13.94 -21.78 -10.41
CA GLN A 15 -14.12 -21.55 -11.87
C GLN A 15 -14.77 -20.21 -12.16
N SER A 16 -15.71 -19.78 -11.31
CA SER A 16 -16.39 -18.48 -11.46
C SER A 16 -15.46 -17.30 -11.17
N LEU A 17 -14.45 -17.47 -10.30
CA LEU A 17 -13.39 -16.48 -10.09
C LEU A 17 -12.50 -16.28 -11.32
N ALA A 18 -12.39 -17.26 -12.20
CA ALA A 18 -11.64 -17.19 -13.47
C ALA A 18 -12.49 -16.81 -14.67
N ASN A 19 -13.79 -16.51 -14.51
CA ASN A 19 -14.69 -16.20 -15.60
C ASN A 19 -14.26 -14.92 -16.36
N SER A 20 -14.49 -14.87 -17.68
CA SER A 20 -14.17 -13.68 -18.48
C SER A 20 -15.01 -12.44 -18.10
N ASN A 21 -16.26 -12.66 -17.65
CA ASN A 21 -17.16 -11.57 -17.25
C ASN A 21 -16.84 -11.08 -15.81
N PRO A 22 -16.47 -9.80 -15.62
CA PRO A 22 -16.14 -9.25 -14.30
C PRO A 22 -17.29 -9.30 -13.29
N SER A 23 -18.54 -9.17 -13.75
CA SER A 23 -19.70 -9.29 -12.87
C SER A 23 -19.88 -10.70 -12.29
N VAL A 24 -19.47 -11.74 -13.04
CA VAL A 24 -19.46 -13.12 -12.53
C VAL A 24 -18.36 -13.27 -11.48
N ARG A 25 -17.16 -12.77 -11.76
CA ARG A 25 -16.04 -12.81 -10.81
C ARG A 25 -16.35 -12.05 -9.52
N LEU A 26 -16.97 -10.87 -9.62
CA LEU A 26 -17.40 -10.08 -8.47
C LEU A 26 -18.36 -10.88 -7.57
N ARG A 27 -19.41 -11.46 -8.17
CA ARG A 27 -20.38 -12.28 -7.42
C ARG A 27 -19.71 -13.51 -6.78
N ALA A 28 -18.78 -14.14 -7.49
CA ALA A 28 -18.05 -15.29 -6.96
C ALA A 28 -17.18 -14.90 -5.75
N ALA A 29 -16.45 -13.78 -5.83
CA ALA A 29 -15.64 -13.26 -4.72
C ALA A 29 -16.52 -12.95 -3.48
N LEU A 30 -17.66 -12.28 -3.68
CA LEU A 30 -18.61 -11.98 -2.61
C LEU A 30 -19.22 -13.26 -2.00
N ALA A 31 -19.58 -14.26 -2.81
CA ALA A 31 -20.11 -15.52 -2.33
C ALA A 31 -19.08 -16.28 -1.47
N VAL A 32 -17.82 -16.37 -1.94
CA VAL A 32 -16.72 -17.00 -1.20
C VAL A 32 -16.40 -16.27 0.11
N GLY A 33 -16.47 -14.94 0.13
CA GLY A 33 -16.26 -14.17 1.37
C GLY A 33 -17.42 -14.27 2.36
N THR A 34 -18.64 -14.58 1.89
CA THR A 34 -19.82 -14.78 2.75
C THR A 34 -19.78 -16.14 3.46
N ASP A 35 -19.28 -17.17 2.78
CA ASP A 35 -19.07 -18.53 3.32
C ASP A 35 -17.59 -18.94 3.15
N PRO A 36 -16.71 -18.48 4.04
CA PRO A 36 -15.27 -18.63 3.87
C PRO A 36 -14.80 -20.03 4.21
N HIS A 37 -14.17 -20.70 3.25
CA HIS A 37 -13.52 -21.99 3.44
C HIS A 37 -12.04 -21.92 3.07
N ALA A 38 -11.16 -22.59 3.83
CA ALA A 38 -9.70 -22.58 3.63
C ALA A 38 -9.28 -22.89 2.19
N ARG A 39 -10.01 -23.74 1.49
CA ARG A 39 -9.77 -24.16 0.10
C ARG A 39 -9.84 -23.02 -0.92
N PHE A 40 -10.45 -21.87 -0.58
CA PHE A 40 -10.58 -20.74 -1.49
C PHE A 40 -9.40 -19.78 -1.42
N VAL A 41 -8.60 -19.81 -0.35
CA VAL A 41 -7.56 -18.81 -0.07
C VAL A 41 -6.56 -18.70 -1.22
N ASP A 42 -6.06 -19.81 -1.72
CA ASP A 42 -5.09 -19.82 -2.82
C ASP A 42 -5.67 -19.24 -4.11
N GLY A 43 -6.88 -19.64 -4.49
CA GLY A 43 -7.56 -19.09 -5.67
C GLY A 43 -7.90 -17.61 -5.55
N LEU A 44 -8.23 -17.12 -4.35
CA LEU A 44 -8.46 -15.69 -4.10
C LEU A 44 -7.14 -14.89 -4.27
N ILE A 45 -6.03 -15.37 -3.70
CA ILE A 45 -4.73 -14.71 -3.79
C ILE A 45 -4.24 -14.69 -5.24
N GLU A 46 -4.28 -15.84 -5.92
CA GLU A 46 -3.90 -15.93 -7.34
C GLU A 46 -4.71 -14.96 -8.20
N ARG A 47 -6.04 -14.92 -7.98
CA ARG A 47 -6.90 -14.00 -8.72
C ARG A 47 -6.60 -12.54 -8.44
N CYS A 48 -6.32 -12.14 -7.19
CA CYS A 48 -5.88 -10.79 -6.85
C CYS A 48 -4.67 -10.35 -7.67
N GLY A 49 -3.71 -11.25 -7.88
CA GLY A 49 -2.47 -10.96 -8.61
C GLY A 49 -2.63 -10.70 -10.12
N VAL A 50 -3.81 -10.98 -10.69
CA VAL A 50 -4.07 -10.83 -12.13
C VAL A 50 -5.40 -10.14 -12.46
N GLU A 51 -6.21 -9.74 -11.47
CA GLU A 51 -7.52 -9.12 -11.69
C GLU A 51 -7.39 -7.68 -12.19
N PRO A 52 -7.87 -7.34 -13.39
CA PRO A 52 -7.80 -5.99 -13.90
C PRO A 52 -8.82 -5.04 -13.28
N GLU A 53 -9.99 -5.56 -12.87
CA GLU A 53 -11.11 -4.74 -12.42
C GLU A 53 -11.00 -4.38 -10.94
N PHE A 54 -10.92 -3.09 -10.64
CA PHE A 54 -10.80 -2.60 -9.26
C PHE A 54 -11.93 -3.10 -8.33
N PRO A 55 -13.23 -3.06 -8.69
CA PRO A 55 -14.28 -3.56 -7.82
C PRO A 55 -14.16 -5.06 -7.48
N VAL A 56 -13.64 -5.84 -8.42
CA VAL A 56 -13.39 -7.28 -8.19
C VAL A 56 -12.21 -7.47 -7.25
N ARG A 57 -11.12 -6.69 -7.41
CA ARG A 57 -9.97 -6.73 -6.47
C ARG A 57 -10.39 -6.41 -5.04
N GLU A 58 -11.23 -5.39 -4.84
CA GLU A 58 -11.75 -5.03 -3.52
C GLU A 58 -12.60 -6.16 -2.92
N ALA A 59 -13.44 -6.81 -3.72
CA ALA A 59 -14.23 -7.96 -3.26
C ALA A 59 -13.36 -9.18 -2.91
N LEU A 60 -12.30 -9.43 -3.67
CA LEU A 60 -11.32 -10.49 -3.39
C LEU A 60 -10.55 -10.20 -2.08
N THR A 61 -10.10 -8.95 -1.90
CA THR A 61 -9.46 -8.50 -0.66
C THR A 61 -10.42 -8.67 0.53
N TRP A 62 -11.66 -8.20 0.38
CA TRP A 62 -12.68 -8.40 1.42
C TRP A 62 -12.88 -9.89 1.73
N ALA A 63 -13.00 -10.75 0.72
CA ALA A 63 -13.14 -12.19 0.93
C ALA A 63 -11.96 -12.76 1.72
N LEU A 64 -10.72 -12.37 1.40
CA LEU A 64 -9.52 -12.79 2.12
C LEU A 64 -9.53 -12.36 3.60
N THR A 65 -10.04 -11.16 3.91
CA THR A 65 -10.17 -10.69 5.30
C THR A 65 -11.21 -11.48 6.12
N ARG A 66 -12.08 -12.26 5.47
CA ARG A 66 -13.05 -13.13 6.14
C ARG A 66 -12.46 -14.46 6.60
N HIS A 67 -11.28 -14.80 6.13
CA HIS A 67 -10.57 -16.02 6.53
C HIS A 67 -9.68 -15.75 7.76
N PRO A 68 -9.37 -16.77 8.57
CA PRO A 68 -8.39 -16.62 9.66
C PRO A 68 -7.05 -16.11 9.17
N SER A 69 -6.47 -15.13 9.88
CA SER A 69 -5.15 -14.56 9.53
C SER A 69 -4.05 -15.62 9.49
N SER A 70 -4.13 -16.63 10.35
CA SER A 70 -3.20 -17.78 10.36
C SER A 70 -3.15 -18.57 9.05
N LEU A 71 -4.19 -18.49 8.22
CA LEU A 71 -4.23 -19.12 6.90
C LEU A 71 -3.81 -18.16 5.78
N THR A 72 -4.22 -16.89 5.88
CA THR A 72 -4.03 -15.91 4.81
C THR A 72 -2.68 -15.22 4.87
N VAL A 73 -2.22 -14.82 6.07
CA VAL A 73 -0.99 -14.04 6.23
C VAL A 73 0.25 -14.75 5.68
N PRO A 74 0.53 -16.03 5.99
CA PRO A 74 1.72 -16.70 5.44
C PRO A 74 1.73 -16.72 3.91
N LYS A 75 0.58 -16.99 3.28
CA LYS A 75 0.44 -17.06 1.82
C LYS A 75 0.58 -15.68 1.16
N LEU A 76 0.03 -14.63 1.78
CA LEU A 76 0.20 -13.25 1.31
C LEU A 76 1.65 -12.79 1.45
N VAL A 77 2.35 -13.20 2.52
CA VAL A 77 3.79 -12.94 2.70
C VAL A 77 4.63 -13.61 1.61
N ASP A 78 4.28 -14.83 1.20
CA ASP A 78 4.94 -15.49 0.08
C ASP A 78 4.74 -14.74 -1.25
N GLU A 79 3.54 -14.18 -1.47
CA GLU A 79 3.20 -13.39 -2.66
C GLU A 79 3.96 -12.05 -2.74
N LEU A 80 4.50 -11.54 -1.63
CA LEU A 80 5.37 -10.35 -1.64
C LEU A 80 6.67 -10.55 -2.46
N ARG A 81 7.04 -11.79 -2.77
CA ARG A 81 8.19 -12.15 -3.60
C ARG A 81 7.84 -12.37 -5.06
N SER A 82 6.57 -12.22 -5.44
CA SER A 82 6.09 -12.42 -6.81
C SER A 82 6.81 -11.47 -7.78
N GLU A 83 7.15 -11.95 -8.96
CA GLU A 83 7.70 -11.10 -10.03
C GLU A 83 6.66 -10.09 -10.54
N ARG A 84 5.37 -10.38 -10.38
CA ARG A 84 4.27 -9.50 -10.79
C ARG A 84 4.06 -8.37 -9.77
N ALA A 85 4.24 -7.13 -10.22
CA ALA A 85 4.02 -5.95 -9.38
C ALA A 85 2.60 -5.90 -8.81
N GLN A 86 1.58 -6.23 -9.60
CA GLN A 86 0.19 -6.27 -9.14
C GLN A 86 0.01 -7.29 -8.01
N ALA A 87 0.61 -8.46 -8.07
CA ALA A 87 0.51 -9.47 -7.03
C ALA A 87 1.13 -8.97 -5.72
N ARG A 88 2.34 -8.38 -5.77
CA ARG A 88 2.98 -7.75 -4.59
C ARG A 88 2.12 -6.63 -4.01
N SER A 89 1.61 -5.73 -4.86
CA SER A 89 0.77 -4.60 -4.44
C SER A 89 -0.53 -5.06 -3.78
N GLN A 90 -1.22 -6.06 -4.35
CA GLN A 90 -2.47 -6.58 -3.78
C GLN A 90 -2.24 -7.38 -2.49
N ALA A 91 -1.13 -8.11 -2.38
CA ALA A 91 -0.75 -8.78 -1.15
C ALA A 91 -0.51 -7.76 -0.02
N LEU A 92 0.25 -6.70 -0.28
CA LEU A 92 0.47 -5.59 0.66
C LEU A 92 -0.84 -4.91 1.06
N HIS A 93 -1.70 -4.62 0.08
CA HIS A 93 -3.02 -4.04 0.34
C HIS A 93 -3.86 -4.94 1.26
N THR A 94 -3.91 -6.25 0.97
CA THR A 94 -4.66 -7.21 1.78
C THR A 94 -4.08 -7.34 3.19
N LEU A 95 -2.75 -7.40 3.34
CA LEU A 95 -2.08 -7.41 4.64
C LEU A 95 -2.42 -6.16 5.47
N SER A 96 -2.50 -4.98 4.83
CA SER A 96 -2.91 -3.75 5.50
C SER A 96 -4.37 -3.79 6.00
N LYS A 97 -5.26 -4.53 5.32
CA LYS A 97 -6.66 -4.70 5.73
C LYS A 97 -6.81 -5.74 6.83
N ILE A 98 -6.01 -6.80 6.82
CA ILE A 98 -5.98 -7.80 7.88
C ILE A 98 -5.40 -7.21 9.18
N GLY A 99 -4.34 -6.40 9.09
CA GLY A 99 -3.74 -5.70 10.22
C GLY A 99 -2.99 -6.61 11.20
N ASP A 100 -2.64 -7.83 10.81
CA ASP A 100 -1.90 -8.77 11.67
C ASP A 100 -0.41 -8.41 11.66
N ARG A 101 0.08 -7.89 12.79
CA ARG A 101 1.48 -7.44 12.96
C ARG A 101 2.52 -8.54 12.76
N GLN A 102 2.14 -9.81 12.75
CA GLN A 102 3.05 -10.90 12.41
C GLN A 102 3.61 -10.77 10.98
N ALA A 103 2.93 -10.03 10.11
CA ALA A 103 3.42 -9.72 8.77
C ALA A 103 4.53 -8.66 8.73
N TRP A 104 4.77 -7.89 9.81
CA TRP A 104 5.76 -6.79 9.82
C TRP A 104 7.15 -7.18 9.32
N PRO A 105 7.78 -8.30 9.75
CA PRO A 105 9.10 -8.67 9.28
C PRO A 105 9.22 -8.88 7.77
N ALA A 106 8.09 -9.10 7.09
CA ALA A 106 8.04 -9.26 5.64
C ALA A 106 7.94 -7.93 4.88
N ILE A 107 7.65 -6.81 5.56
CA ILE A 107 7.62 -5.47 4.96
C ILE A 107 9.06 -4.95 4.86
N THR A 108 9.77 -5.40 3.85
CA THR A 108 11.19 -5.10 3.67
C THR A 108 11.43 -3.71 3.10
N ARG A 109 12.66 -3.19 3.28
CA ARG A 109 13.10 -1.95 2.62
C ARG A 109 12.92 -2.03 1.10
N ALA A 110 13.18 -3.18 0.48
CA ALA A 110 13.01 -3.36 -0.95
C ALA A 110 11.58 -3.10 -1.43
N LEU A 111 10.57 -3.52 -0.65
CA LEU A 111 9.16 -3.22 -0.95
C LEU A 111 8.83 -1.73 -0.73
N LEU A 112 9.36 -1.13 0.34
CA LEU A 112 9.15 0.30 0.65
C LEU A 112 9.77 1.22 -0.40
N THR A 113 10.77 0.75 -1.14
CA THR A 113 11.48 1.47 -2.21
C THR A 113 11.34 0.79 -3.57
N ASP A 114 10.31 -0.06 -3.75
CA ASP A 114 10.08 -0.80 -5.00
C ASP A 114 10.01 0.16 -6.20
N ALA A 115 10.56 -0.25 -7.34
CA ALA A 115 10.57 0.56 -8.55
C ALA A 115 9.16 0.85 -9.09
N ASP A 116 8.20 -0.05 -8.83
CA ASP A 116 6.80 0.15 -9.15
C ASP A 116 6.11 1.01 -8.08
N ASP A 117 5.55 2.14 -8.50
CA ASP A 117 4.92 3.10 -7.59
C ASP A 117 3.70 2.53 -6.84
N GLU A 118 2.92 1.63 -7.44
CA GLU A 118 1.78 1.02 -6.76
C GLU A 118 2.21 0.03 -5.69
N VAL A 119 3.31 -0.70 -5.92
CA VAL A 119 3.91 -1.57 -4.91
C VAL A 119 4.42 -0.73 -3.74
N ALA A 120 5.22 0.32 -4.02
CA ALA A 120 5.77 1.20 -2.99
C ALA A 120 4.64 1.85 -2.16
N ARG A 121 3.61 2.42 -2.80
CA ARG A 121 2.45 3.04 -2.13
C ARG A 121 1.67 2.04 -1.26
N SER A 122 1.51 0.81 -1.74
CA SER A 122 0.86 -0.26 -0.98
C SER A 122 1.73 -0.71 0.20
N ALA A 123 3.06 -0.75 0.03
CA ALA A 123 4.00 -1.04 1.10
C ALA A 123 3.99 0.05 2.19
N TRP A 124 3.93 1.33 1.82
CA TRP A 124 3.82 2.42 2.79
C TRP A 124 2.55 2.31 3.63
N ARG A 125 1.39 2.02 2.99
CA ARG A 125 0.13 1.82 3.72
C ARG A 125 0.16 0.60 4.63
N ALA A 126 0.73 -0.52 4.16
CA ALA A 126 0.87 -1.72 4.97
C ALA A 126 1.81 -1.48 6.16
N ALA A 127 2.94 -0.81 5.93
CA ALA A 127 3.91 -0.48 6.96
C ALA A 127 3.28 0.34 8.11
N LEU A 128 2.46 1.35 7.80
CA LEU A 128 1.78 2.17 8.81
C LEU A 128 0.87 1.38 9.74
N VAL A 129 0.19 0.36 9.19
CA VAL A 129 -0.73 -0.48 9.97
C VAL A 129 0.02 -1.52 10.81
N LEU A 130 1.14 -2.01 10.28
CA LEU A 130 1.84 -3.16 10.82
C LEU A 130 3.03 -2.81 11.70
N VAL A 131 3.56 -1.58 11.61
CA VAL A 131 4.77 -1.16 12.34
C VAL A 131 4.59 -1.36 13.85
N PRO A 132 5.53 -2.03 14.53
CA PRO A 132 5.52 -2.13 15.99
C PRO A 132 5.86 -0.79 16.65
N GLU A 133 5.42 -0.64 17.88
CA GLU A 133 5.79 0.50 18.71
C GLU A 133 7.32 0.57 18.87
N GLY A 134 7.87 1.75 18.65
CA GLY A 134 9.32 2.01 18.75
C GLY A 134 10.08 1.87 17.41
N GLU A 135 9.48 1.32 16.37
CA GLU A 135 10.10 1.20 15.04
C GLU A 135 9.70 2.33 14.07
N GLU A 136 8.82 3.25 14.49
CA GLU A 136 8.29 4.32 13.65
C GLU A 136 9.40 5.24 13.11
N HIS A 137 10.43 5.53 13.93
CA HIS A 137 11.56 6.36 13.49
C HIS A 137 12.40 5.68 12.39
N ALA A 138 12.65 4.38 12.53
CA ALA A 138 13.35 3.61 11.51
C ALA A 138 12.56 3.57 10.20
N LEU A 139 11.23 3.34 10.28
CA LEU A 139 10.34 3.39 9.13
C LEU A 139 10.35 4.79 8.49
N ALA A 140 10.19 5.86 9.28
CA ALA A 140 10.21 7.23 8.78
C ALA A 140 11.51 7.55 8.01
N THR A 141 12.66 7.08 8.52
CA THR A 141 13.96 7.24 7.87
C THR A 141 14.00 6.57 6.49
N VAL A 142 13.45 5.36 6.37
CA VAL A 142 13.37 4.66 5.08
C VAL A 142 12.40 5.39 4.13
N LEU A 143 11.21 5.77 4.60
CA LEU A 143 10.22 6.48 3.78
C LEU A 143 10.76 7.83 3.28
N ALA A 144 11.50 8.56 4.10
CA ALA A 144 12.08 9.85 3.72
C ALA A 144 13.07 9.75 2.53
N THR A 145 13.69 8.58 2.31
CA THR A 145 14.52 8.35 1.11
C THR A 145 13.72 8.40 -0.20
N GLN A 146 12.39 8.38 -0.13
CA GLN A 146 11.48 8.43 -1.27
C GLN A 146 10.91 9.85 -1.51
N LEU A 147 11.34 10.85 -0.74
CA LEU A 147 10.94 12.24 -0.97
C LEU A 147 11.37 12.71 -2.37
N GLY A 148 10.49 13.44 -3.04
CA GLY A 148 10.70 13.88 -4.42
C GLY A 148 10.39 12.85 -5.50
N ARG A 149 10.05 11.60 -5.13
CA ARG A 149 9.73 10.53 -6.06
C ARG A 149 8.34 10.67 -6.67
N GLY A 150 8.24 10.34 -7.96
CA GLY A 150 6.99 10.09 -8.67
C GLY A 150 6.13 11.33 -8.90
N GLU A 151 4.93 11.07 -9.39
CA GLU A 151 3.92 12.08 -9.69
C GLU A 151 3.22 12.59 -8.39
N PRO A 152 2.45 13.70 -8.45
CA PRO A 152 1.79 14.29 -7.28
C PRO A 152 0.97 13.30 -6.44
N ALA A 153 0.30 12.34 -7.07
CA ALA A 153 -0.47 11.31 -6.36
C ALA A 153 0.42 10.37 -5.52
N THR A 154 1.60 10.01 -6.03
CA THR A 154 2.60 9.22 -5.31
C THR A 154 3.19 10.04 -4.17
N GLN A 155 3.54 11.31 -4.42
CA GLN A 155 4.05 12.23 -3.40
C GLN A 155 3.04 12.42 -2.27
N LEU A 156 1.77 12.67 -2.58
CA LEU A 156 0.72 12.78 -1.57
C LEU A 156 0.58 11.50 -0.74
N SER A 157 0.67 10.33 -1.36
CA SER A 157 0.62 9.05 -0.65
C SER A 157 1.77 8.91 0.35
N LEU A 158 3.00 9.29 -0.05
CA LEU A 158 4.16 9.31 0.83
C LEU A 158 4.02 10.34 1.95
N SER A 159 3.59 11.56 1.64
CA SER A 159 3.35 12.60 2.63
C SER A 159 2.36 12.14 3.71
N ARG A 160 1.25 11.54 3.30
CA ARG A 160 0.26 10.97 4.24
C ARG A 160 0.87 9.86 5.11
N ALA A 161 1.71 9.02 4.52
CA ALA A 161 2.40 7.98 5.26
C ALA A 161 3.37 8.56 6.30
N LEU A 162 4.16 9.56 5.94
CA LEU A 162 5.08 10.25 6.85
C LEU A 162 4.32 10.97 7.97
N VAL A 163 3.28 11.73 7.63
CA VAL A 163 2.43 12.45 8.61
C VAL A 163 1.78 11.49 9.61
N ALA A 164 1.32 10.33 9.17
CA ALA A 164 0.69 9.32 10.03
C ALA A 164 1.64 8.72 11.08
N LEU A 165 2.97 8.81 10.87
CA LEU A 165 3.97 8.39 11.86
C LEU A 165 4.12 9.39 13.02
N GLY A 166 3.49 10.57 12.95
CA GLY A 166 3.48 11.54 14.03
C GLY A 166 4.77 12.36 14.16
N GLU A 167 5.06 12.81 15.38
CA GLU A 167 6.16 13.76 15.65
C GLU A 167 7.54 13.24 15.30
N VAL A 168 7.75 11.93 15.28
CA VAL A 168 9.05 11.30 14.98
C VAL A 168 9.58 11.66 13.59
N VAL A 169 8.70 12.07 12.67
CA VAL A 169 9.08 12.45 11.30
C VAL A 169 9.65 13.87 11.22
N MET A 170 9.36 14.76 12.19
CA MET A 170 9.67 16.19 12.10
C MET A 170 11.17 16.50 11.97
N PRO A 171 12.08 15.87 12.75
CA PRO A 171 13.52 16.10 12.55
C PRO A 171 13.99 15.67 11.16
N ILE A 172 13.44 14.58 10.63
CA ILE A 172 13.77 14.04 9.30
C ILE A 172 13.30 15.00 8.20
N LEU A 173 12.06 15.50 8.30
CA LEU A 173 11.53 16.47 7.33
C LEU A 173 12.33 17.77 7.35
N ARG A 174 12.68 18.30 8.52
CA ARG A 174 13.50 19.53 8.64
C ARG A 174 14.85 19.37 7.96
N ALA A 175 15.51 18.23 8.11
CA ALA A 175 16.75 17.94 7.41
C ALA A 175 16.52 17.88 5.88
N ALA A 176 15.48 17.19 5.43
CA ALA A 176 15.16 17.06 4.00
C ALA A 176 14.71 18.39 3.35
N MET A 177 14.19 19.36 4.11
CA MET A 177 13.83 20.69 3.59
C MET A 177 15.07 21.49 3.14
N THR A 178 16.26 21.14 3.61
CA THR A 178 17.55 21.75 3.21
C THR A 178 18.33 20.88 2.23
N ASP A 179 17.71 19.84 1.67
CA ASP A 179 18.33 18.96 0.68
C ASP A 179 18.67 19.76 -0.60
N PRO A 180 19.85 19.54 -1.20
CA PRO A 180 20.24 20.20 -2.45
C PRO A 180 19.37 19.82 -3.65
N ASP A 181 18.68 18.67 -3.63
CA ASP A 181 17.68 18.34 -4.67
C ASP A 181 16.39 19.14 -4.43
N PRO A 182 16.02 20.07 -5.32
CA PRO A 182 14.81 20.88 -5.18
C PRO A 182 13.50 20.04 -5.15
N ARG A 183 13.51 18.81 -5.67
CA ARG A 183 12.35 17.92 -5.62
C ARG A 183 12.16 17.37 -4.21
N VAL A 184 13.27 17.01 -3.55
CA VAL A 184 13.26 16.53 -2.16
C VAL A 184 12.84 17.64 -1.22
N SER A 185 13.50 18.80 -1.28
CA SER A 185 13.22 19.94 -0.38
C SER A 185 11.80 20.47 -0.53
N ARG A 186 11.26 20.58 -1.75
CA ARG A 186 9.84 20.97 -1.99
C ARG A 186 8.86 19.96 -1.41
N HIS A 187 9.11 18.66 -1.64
CA HIS A 187 8.23 17.60 -1.13
C HIS A 187 8.25 17.55 0.40
N ALA A 188 9.43 17.66 1.02
CA ALA A 188 9.57 17.74 2.47
C ALA A 188 8.83 18.95 3.07
N THR A 189 8.97 20.13 2.44
CA THR A 189 8.26 21.36 2.83
C THR A 189 6.74 21.20 2.72
N ALA A 190 6.24 20.60 1.63
CA ALA A 190 4.82 20.34 1.45
C ALA A 190 4.29 19.32 2.47
N THR A 191 5.08 18.31 2.81
CA THR A 191 4.74 17.30 3.82
C THR A 191 4.67 17.91 5.21
N GLU A 192 5.61 18.80 5.57
CA GLU A 192 5.61 19.52 6.86
C GLU A 192 4.38 20.42 6.99
N ARG A 193 3.96 21.08 5.91
CA ARG A 193 2.72 21.87 5.90
C ARG A 193 1.48 21.01 6.07
N LEU A 194 1.41 19.88 5.36
CA LEU A 194 0.31 18.95 5.52
C LEU A 194 0.22 18.42 6.96
N TRP A 195 1.35 18.28 7.66
CA TRP A 195 1.37 17.90 9.07
C TRP A 195 0.80 19.01 9.98
N ARG A 196 1.09 20.29 9.67
CA ARG A 196 0.57 21.44 10.44
C ARG A 196 -0.91 21.73 10.15
N ASP A 197 -1.31 21.56 8.90
CA ASP A 197 -2.67 21.83 8.44
C ASP A 197 -3.13 20.66 7.52
N PRO A 198 -3.73 19.63 8.12
CA PRO A 198 -4.21 18.46 7.36
C PRO A 198 -5.32 18.77 6.36
N ASP A 199 -6.02 19.89 6.54
CA ASP A 199 -7.10 20.36 5.64
C ASP A 199 -6.55 21.19 4.47
N ALA A 200 -5.28 21.63 4.53
CA ALA A 200 -4.63 22.26 3.40
C ALA A 200 -4.53 21.27 2.23
N GLY A 201 -5.02 21.63 1.06
CA GLY A 201 -4.89 20.82 -0.14
C GLY A 201 -3.40 20.60 -0.48
N PHE A 202 -2.99 19.37 -0.74
CA PHE A 202 -1.59 19.04 -1.06
C PHE A 202 -1.08 19.81 -2.29
N GLU A 203 -1.93 20.05 -3.29
CA GLU A 203 -1.63 20.89 -4.46
C GLU A 203 -1.24 22.33 -4.07
N LEU A 204 -1.95 22.91 -3.10
CA LEU A 204 -1.61 24.24 -2.55
C LEU A 204 -0.28 24.18 -1.79
N ALA A 205 -0.04 23.14 -1.00
CA ALA A 205 1.20 22.95 -0.26
C ALA A 205 2.42 22.81 -1.20
N ILE A 206 2.29 22.07 -2.30
CA ILE A 206 3.34 21.96 -3.33
C ILE A 206 3.58 23.32 -4.02
N GLY A 207 2.52 24.04 -4.40
CA GLY A 207 2.63 25.35 -5.04
C GLY A 207 3.36 26.38 -4.17
N GLU A 208 3.06 26.43 -2.89
CA GLU A 208 3.75 27.30 -1.93
C GLU A 208 5.18 26.85 -1.63
N ALA A 209 5.42 25.54 -1.49
CA ALA A 209 6.76 24.99 -1.31
C ALA A 209 7.65 25.35 -2.51
N THR A 210 7.11 25.31 -3.73
CA THR A 210 7.83 25.73 -4.94
C THR A 210 8.26 27.20 -4.87
N ARG A 211 7.39 28.10 -4.36
CA ARG A 211 7.72 29.51 -4.20
C ARG A 211 8.81 29.73 -3.16
N ILE A 212 8.77 29.03 -2.03
CA ILE A 212 9.77 29.14 -0.96
C ILE A 212 11.14 28.70 -1.43
N VAL A 213 11.23 27.56 -2.10
CA VAL A 213 12.52 27.04 -2.63
C VAL A 213 13.09 28.00 -3.68
N ALA A 214 12.25 28.55 -4.57
CA ALA A 214 12.68 29.53 -5.57
C ALA A 214 13.22 30.81 -4.94
N LEU A 215 12.55 31.34 -3.90
CA LEU A 215 12.98 32.55 -3.18
C LEU A 215 14.26 32.33 -2.36
N GLY A 216 14.48 31.10 -1.84
CA GLY A 216 15.69 30.73 -1.12
C GLY A 216 16.91 30.63 -2.05
N ALA A 217 16.73 30.11 -3.27
CA ALA A 217 17.78 30.01 -4.26
C ALA A 217 18.28 31.42 -4.71
N THR A 218 17.35 32.38 -4.90
CA THR A 218 17.71 33.75 -5.31
C THR A 218 18.52 34.51 -4.24
N ARG A 219 18.40 34.16 -2.94
CA ARG A 219 19.17 34.78 -1.85
C ARG A 219 20.60 34.22 -1.68
N GLN A 220 20.91 33.08 -2.27
CA GLN A 220 22.25 32.49 -2.20
C GLN A 220 23.16 32.94 -3.36
N GLU A 221 22.60 33.61 -4.37
CA GLU A 221 23.34 34.14 -5.53
C GLU A 221 23.70 35.63 -5.38
N GLU A 222 23.29 36.28 -4.29
CA GLU A 222 23.71 37.64 -3.89
C GLU A 222 24.79 37.59 -2.79
#